data_0a3b002eac87449ba12b2ef93657794d
#
_entry.id   0a3b002eac87449ba12b2ef93657794d
#
_cell.length_a   1.000
_cell.length_b   1.000
_cell.length_c   1.000
_cell.angle_alpha   90.00
_cell.angle_beta   90.00
_cell.angle_gamma   90.00
#
_symmetry.space_group_name_H-M   'P 1'
#
loop_
_entity.id
_entity.type
_entity.pdbx_description
1 polymer ?
#
loop_
_entity_poly.entity_id
_entity_poly.type
_entity_poly.pdbx_seq_one_letter_code
_entity_poly.pdbx_strand_id
1 'polypeptide(L)'
;HLRLEAVLSSRIEGTKTDVGQLLRFEAGQLSSSGDADDAAEVRNYVHAMEHGLARLRDGFPISVRLLREMHARLLDGVRGQHRLPGELRSSPVWLGGSTLNDAVFVQPPPHEMQTALTDLERFLHEDNLPLLVQLAIAHYQFEVIHPFLDGNGRIGRLLIPLMLIVRGALPQPLLYLSAYFEQHR
;
A
#
# COMPACT_ATOMS: atom_id res chain seq x y z
N HIS A 1 -1.72 -11.70 13.16
CA HIS A 1 -0.48 -11.12 12.63
C HIS A 1 -0.79 -10.02 11.60
N LEU A 2 -1.59 -10.28 10.53
CA LEU A 2 -1.93 -9.26 9.50
C LEU A 2 -2.55 -7.99 10.10
N ARG A 3 -3.44 -8.12 11.10
CA ARG A 3 -4.04 -6.96 11.79
C ARG A 3 -3.01 -6.07 12.50
N LEU A 4 -1.97 -6.65 13.07
CA LEU A 4 -0.89 -5.86 13.69
C LEU A 4 -0.11 -5.07 12.64
N GLU A 5 0.26 -5.68 11.52
CA GLU A 5 0.91 -4.96 10.41
C GLU A 5 0.00 -3.86 9.84
N ALA A 6 -1.31 -4.14 9.69
CA ALA A 6 -2.29 -3.16 9.24
C ALA A 6 -2.34 -1.93 10.17
N VAL A 7 -2.37 -2.14 11.49
CA VAL A 7 -2.32 -1.08 12.50
C VAL A 7 -1.03 -0.27 12.37
N LEU A 8 0.12 -0.93 12.32
CA LEU A 8 1.43 -0.26 12.24
C LEU A 8 1.59 0.51 10.93
N SER A 9 1.21 -0.09 9.80
CA SER A 9 1.26 0.57 8.50
C SER A 9 0.35 1.80 8.42
N SER A 10 -0.88 1.69 8.92
CA SER A 10 -1.82 2.80 8.91
C SER A 10 -1.43 3.90 9.91
N ARG A 11 -0.74 3.56 11.01
CA ARG A 11 -0.19 4.53 11.96
C ARG A 11 0.87 5.43 11.33
N ILE A 12 1.67 4.92 10.38
CA ILE A 12 2.60 5.74 9.59
C ILE A 12 1.84 6.86 8.85
N GLU A 13 0.62 6.59 8.41
CA GLU A 13 -0.26 7.54 7.71
C GLU A 13 -1.13 8.39 8.66
N GLY A 14 -0.98 8.22 9.98
CA GLY A 14 -1.58 9.07 11.01
C GLY A 14 -2.82 8.50 11.71
N THR A 15 -3.23 7.25 11.47
CA THR A 15 -4.29 6.62 12.27
C THR A 15 -3.82 6.34 13.70
N LYS A 16 -4.75 6.35 14.66
CA LYS A 16 -4.46 6.12 16.07
C LYS A 16 -5.00 4.79 16.61
N THR A 17 -5.65 4.01 15.75
CA THR A 17 -6.24 2.72 16.11
C THR A 17 -5.19 1.72 16.59
N ASP A 18 -5.50 1.00 17.66
CA ASP A 18 -4.78 -0.19 18.10
C ASP A 18 -5.49 -1.49 17.66
N VAL A 19 -4.83 -2.64 17.91
CA VAL A 19 -5.39 -3.96 17.53
C VAL A 19 -6.68 -4.25 18.30
N GLY A 20 -6.78 -3.84 19.56
CA GLY A 20 -7.98 -4.05 20.37
C GLY A 20 -9.17 -3.23 19.87
N GLN A 21 -8.93 -1.98 19.46
CA GLN A 21 -9.94 -1.12 18.85
C GLN A 21 -10.39 -1.69 17.49
N LEU A 22 -9.46 -2.16 16.66
CA LEU A 22 -9.80 -2.82 15.39
C LEU A 22 -10.71 -4.04 15.62
N LEU A 23 -10.39 -4.91 16.58
CA LEU A 23 -11.19 -6.09 16.88
C LEU A 23 -12.59 -5.70 17.41
N ARG A 24 -12.70 -4.66 18.26
CA ARG A 24 -14.00 -4.14 18.71
C ARG A 24 -14.81 -3.56 17.55
N PHE A 25 -14.15 -2.86 16.62
CA PHE A 25 -14.80 -2.34 15.42
C PHE A 25 -15.35 -3.47 14.54
N GLU A 26 -14.55 -4.51 14.27
CA GLU A 26 -14.96 -5.70 13.51
C GLU A 26 -16.13 -6.45 14.19
N ALA A 27 -16.21 -6.41 15.52
CA ALA A 27 -17.30 -6.98 16.31
C ALA A 27 -18.54 -6.06 16.42
N GLY A 28 -18.54 -4.89 15.78
CA GLY A 28 -19.65 -3.93 15.86
C GLY A 28 -19.79 -3.22 17.24
N GLN A 29 -18.72 -3.19 18.04
CA GLN A 29 -18.72 -2.69 19.42
C GLN A 29 -18.06 -1.31 19.58
N LEU A 30 -17.62 -0.68 18.47
CA LEU A 30 -16.99 0.64 18.50
C LEU A 30 -17.99 1.69 18.05
N SER A 31 -18.28 2.69 18.91
CA SER A 31 -19.35 3.65 18.71
C SER A 31 -18.91 5.12 18.61
N SER A 32 -17.62 5.45 18.82
CA SER A 32 -17.13 6.83 18.62
C SER A 32 -16.75 7.07 17.18
N SER A 33 -17.18 8.19 16.57
CA SER A 33 -17.01 8.44 15.13
C SER A 33 -15.54 8.45 14.69
N GLY A 34 -14.64 9.16 15.39
CA GLY A 34 -13.24 9.26 14.99
C GLY A 34 -12.45 7.95 15.13
N ASP A 35 -12.68 7.20 16.20
CA ASP A 35 -12.04 5.88 16.39
C ASP A 35 -12.57 4.86 15.39
N ALA A 36 -13.85 4.97 14.98
CA ALA A 36 -14.44 4.10 13.98
C ALA A 36 -13.89 4.39 12.57
N ASP A 37 -13.65 5.65 12.23
CA ASP A 37 -13.07 6.06 10.95
C ASP A 37 -11.64 5.52 10.80
N ASP A 38 -10.80 5.70 11.80
CA ASP A 38 -9.44 5.16 11.85
C ASP A 38 -9.45 3.62 11.79
N ALA A 39 -10.35 2.95 12.53
CA ALA A 39 -10.49 1.50 12.52
C ALA A 39 -10.97 0.98 11.16
N ALA A 40 -11.84 1.72 10.47
CA ALA A 40 -12.27 1.40 9.11
C ALA A 40 -11.10 1.45 8.11
N GLU A 41 -10.22 2.47 8.20
CA GLU A 41 -9.00 2.54 7.37
C GLU A 41 -8.09 1.34 7.61
N VAL A 42 -7.87 0.95 8.87
CA VAL A 42 -7.04 -0.21 9.23
C VAL A 42 -7.67 -1.52 8.72
N ARG A 43 -8.98 -1.69 8.88
CA ARG A 43 -9.71 -2.85 8.33
C ARG A 43 -9.57 -2.93 6.81
N ASN A 44 -9.66 -1.80 6.11
CA ASN A 44 -9.51 -1.76 4.66
C ASN A 44 -8.11 -2.19 4.20
N TYR A 45 -7.05 -1.89 4.98
CA TYR A 45 -5.72 -2.43 4.72
C TYR A 45 -5.71 -3.97 4.79
N VAL A 46 -6.37 -4.55 5.81
CA VAL A 46 -6.52 -6.01 5.92
C VAL A 46 -7.25 -6.57 4.70
N HIS A 47 -8.38 -5.97 4.31
CA HIS A 47 -9.17 -6.40 3.14
C HIS A 47 -8.38 -6.29 1.82
N ALA A 48 -7.57 -5.23 1.66
CA ALA A 48 -6.71 -5.08 0.48
C ALA A 48 -5.67 -6.21 0.42
N MET A 49 -5.04 -6.56 1.54
CA MET A 49 -4.08 -7.67 1.60
C MET A 49 -4.75 -9.02 1.35
N GLU A 50 -5.90 -9.29 1.99
CA GLU A 50 -6.65 -10.53 1.81
C GLU A 50 -7.07 -10.71 0.34
N HIS A 51 -7.51 -9.62 -0.31
CA HIS A 51 -7.81 -9.64 -1.73
C HIS A 51 -6.57 -9.99 -2.58
N GLY A 52 -5.45 -9.31 -2.33
CA GLY A 52 -4.20 -9.60 -3.03
C GLY A 52 -3.80 -11.08 -2.91
N LEU A 53 -3.85 -11.62 -1.70
CA LEU A 53 -3.56 -13.03 -1.43
C LEU A 53 -4.54 -13.99 -2.11
N ALA A 54 -5.82 -13.67 -2.15
CA ALA A 54 -6.82 -14.48 -2.85
C ALA A 54 -6.52 -14.52 -4.35
N ARG A 55 -6.26 -13.36 -4.96
CA ARG A 55 -5.89 -13.27 -6.38
C ARG A 55 -4.64 -14.07 -6.73
N LEU A 56 -3.59 -14.00 -5.87
CA LEU A 56 -2.36 -14.78 -6.08
C LEU A 56 -2.63 -16.28 -5.99
N ARG A 57 -3.46 -16.74 -5.05
CA ARG A 57 -3.87 -18.15 -4.96
C ARG A 57 -4.63 -18.65 -6.19
N ASP A 58 -5.41 -17.76 -6.82
CA ASP A 58 -6.12 -18.03 -8.06
C ASP A 58 -5.19 -17.98 -9.30
N GLY A 59 -3.89 -17.82 -9.10
CA GLY A 59 -2.89 -17.77 -10.18
C GLY A 59 -2.77 -16.40 -10.87
N PHE A 60 -3.41 -15.36 -10.33
CA PHE A 60 -3.29 -14.02 -10.90
C PHE A 60 -1.93 -13.40 -10.51
N PRO A 61 -1.15 -12.84 -11.45
CA PRO A 61 0.17 -12.31 -11.14
C PRO A 61 0.10 -11.00 -10.36
N ILE A 62 1.20 -10.64 -9.68
CA ILE A 62 1.40 -9.27 -9.20
C ILE A 62 1.49 -8.36 -10.43
N SER A 63 0.58 -7.40 -10.52
CA SER A 63 0.42 -6.55 -11.70
C SER A 63 -0.13 -5.18 -11.31
N VAL A 64 0.01 -4.20 -12.17
CA VAL A 64 -0.63 -2.88 -12.00
C VAL A 64 -2.14 -3.03 -11.76
N ARG A 65 -2.78 -3.98 -12.46
CA ARG A 65 -4.21 -4.27 -12.26
C ARG A 65 -4.47 -4.76 -10.84
N LEU A 66 -3.67 -5.67 -10.29
CA LEU A 66 -3.84 -6.14 -8.91
C LEU A 66 -3.66 -5.01 -7.92
N LEU A 67 -2.63 -4.16 -8.10
CA LEU A 67 -2.41 -3.01 -7.22
C LEU A 67 -3.58 -2.02 -7.26
N ARG A 68 -4.19 -1.79 -8.42
CA ARG A 68 -5.40 -0.98 -8.55
C ARG A 68 -6.62 -1.60 -7.84
N GLU A 69 -6.82 -2.91 -7.96
CA GLU A 69 -7.88 -3.64 -7.27
C GLU A 69 -7.72 -3.56 -5.73
N MET A 70 -6.48 -3.67 -5.24
CA MET A 70 -6.16 -3.52 -3.82
C MET A 70 -6.35 -2.09 -3.34
N HIS A 71 -5.91 -1.11 -4.12
CA HIS A 71 -6.07 0.32 -3.82
C HIS A 71 -7.55 0.73 -3.75
N ALA A 72 -8.40 0.21 -4.62
CA ALA A 72 -9.84 0.43 -4.55
C ALA A 72 -10.43 0.01 -3.20
N ARG A 73 -10.00 -1.16 -2.67
CA ARG A 73 -10.43 -1.65 -1.35
C ARG A 73 -9.85 -0.87 -0.20
N LEU A 74 -8.60 -0.42 -0.34
CA LEU A 74 -7.90 0.33 0.69
C LEU A 74 -8.60 1.65 1.03
N LEU A 75 -9.15 2.34 0.02
CA LEU A 75 -9.79 3.66 0.19
C LEU A 75 -11.33 3.61 0.14
N ASP A 76 -11.93 2.41 0.18
CA ASP A 76 -13.38 2.26 0.12
C ASP A 76 -14.06 2.81 1.37
N GLY A 77 -14.88 3.86 1.20
CA GLY A 77 -15.70 4.44 2.27
C GLY A 77 -14.92 5.11 3.43
N VAL A 78 -13.61 5.39 3.26
CA VAL A 78 -12.76 5.98 4.30
C VAL A 78 -12.11 7.28 3.81
N ARG A 79 -11.26 7.88 4.66
CA ARG A 79 -10.45 9.04 4.29
C ARG A 79 -9.68 8.74 2.99
N GLY A 80 -9.72 9.66 2.04
CA GLY A 80 -9.15 9.45 0.70
C GLY A 80 -10.10 8.85 -0.32
N GLN A 81 -11.35 8.50 0.03
CA GLN A 81 -12.36 7.99 -0.92
C GLN A 81 -12.59 8.91 -2.13
N HIS A 82 -12.35 10.22 -2.00
CA HIS A 82 -12.43 11.19 -3.10
C HIS A 82 -11.16 11.25 -3.97
N ARG A 83 -10.15 10.47 -3.64
CA ARG A 83 -8.87 10.37 -4.35
C ARG A 83 -8.84 9.26 -5.40
N LEU A 84 -10.00 9.01 -6.04
CA LEU A 84 -10.16 8.07 -7.14
C LEU A 84 -9.65 6.65 -6.79
N PRO A 85 -10.29 5.91 -5.84
CA PRO A 85 -9.89 4.56 -5.46
C PRO A 85 -9.78 3.62 -6.68
N GLY A 86 -8.62 2.96 -6.81
CA GLY A 86 -8.35 2.06 -7.93
C GLY A 86 -7.93 2.74 -9.24
N GLU A 87 -7.93 4.06 -9.32
CA GLU A 87 -7.54 4.78 -10.53
C GLU A 87 -6.13 5.38 -10.42
N LEU A 88 -5.37 5.29 -11.51
CA LEU A 88 -4.09 5.96 -11.61
C LEU A 88 -4.29 7.47 -11.71
N ARG A 89 -3.41 8.24 -11.08
CA ARG A 89 -3.48 9.69 -11.14
C ARG A 89 -3.31 10.22 -12.56
N SER A 90 -4.03 11.27 -12.86
CA SER A 90 -3.92 12.02 -14.12
C SER A 90 -3.33 13.42 -13.92
N SER A 91 -2.95 13.78 -12.69
CA SER A 91 -2.35 15.06 -12.33
C SER A 91 -0.94 14.88 -11.77
N PRO A 92 -0.07 15.89 -11.85
CA PRO A 92 1.21 15.90 -11.15
C PRO A 92 1.02 15.79 -9.64
N VAL A 93 1.97 15.14 -8.97
CA VAL A 93 2.10 15.09 -7.52
C VAL A 93 3.54 15.39 -7.14
N TRP A 94 3.76 15.85 -5.91
CA TRP A 94 5.09 16.17 -5.39
C TRP A 94 5.17 15.95 -3.88
N LEU A 95 6.38 15.83 -3.37
CA LEU A 95 6.67 15.71 -1.95
C LEU A 95 7.37 16.98 -1.44
N GLY A 96 6.97 17.42 -0.25
CA GLY A 96 7.48 18.65 0.37
C GLY A 96 6.99 19.90 -0.36
N GLY A 97 7.15 21.05 0.31
CA GLY A 97 6.68 22.32 -0.23
C GLY A 97 5.16 22.46 -0.32
N SER A 98 4.71 23.65 -0.64
CA SER A 98 3.30 23.97 -0.85
C SER A 98 2.90 24.05 -2.32
N THR A 99 3.86 24.15 -3.21
CA THR A 99 3.70 24.22 -4.66
C THR A 99 4.71 23.33 -5.38
N LEU A 100 4.51 23.11 -6.67
CA LEU A 100 5.45 22.37 -7.51
C LEU A 100 6.85 23.04 -7.56
N ASN A 101 6.90 24.37 -7.43
CA ASN A 101 8.16 25.11 -7.54
C ASN A 101 9.05 25.03 -6.29
N ASP A 102 8.46 24.73 -5.13
CA ASP A 102 9.15 24.57 -3.86
C ASP A 102 9.18 23.10 -3.38
N ALA A 103 8.80 22.16 -4.26
CA ALA A 103 8.81 20.75 -3.99
C ALA A 103 10.23 20.22 -3.74
N VAL A 104 10.37 19.34 -2.75
CA VAL A 104 11.61 18.60 -2.47
C VAL A 104 11.85 17.52 -3.52
N PHE A 105 10.75 16.88 -3.96
CA PHE A 105 10.78 15.86 -5.01
C PHE A 105 9.50 15.92 -5.84
N VAL A 106 9.65 15.87 -7.17
CA VAL A 106 8.54 15.84 -8.13
C VAL A 106 8.51 14.46 -8.78
N GLN A 107 7.41 13.76 -8.64
CA GLN A 107 7.19 12.46 -9.26
C GLN A 107 7.05 12.58 -10.77
N PRO A 108 7.29 11.48 -11.53
CA PRO A 108 7.12 11.47 -12.98
C PRO A 108 5.75 11.99 -13.40
N PRO A 109 5.66 12.76 -14.49
CA PRO A 109 4.36 13.21 -15.00
C PRO A 109 3.49 12.00 -15.42
N PRO A 110 2.15 12.14 -15.49
CA PRO A 110 1.24 11.02 -15.72
C PRO A 110 1.56 10.15 -16.93
N HIS A 111 2.06 10.71 -18.03
CA HIS A 111 2.41 9.97 -19.23
C HIS A 111 3.68 9.11 -19.05
N GLU A 112 4.67 9.60 -18.30
CA GLU A 112 5.88 8.83 -17.96
C GLU A 112 5.60 7.82 -16.85
N MET A 113 4.72 8.15 -15.91
CA MET A 113 4.28 7.27 -14.84
C MET A 113 3.73 5.93 -15.39
N GLN A 114 2.93 5.97 -16.46
CA GLN A 114 2.37 4.75 -17.06
C GLN A 114 3.46 3.83 -17.61
N THR A 115 4.45 4.42 -18.29
CA THR A 115 5.61 3.67 -18.79
C THR A 115 6.42 3.07 -17.63
N ALA A 116 6.73 3.89 -16.62
CA ALA A 116 7.45 3.45 -15.42
C ALA A 116 6.73 2.34 -14.66
N LEU A 117 5.38 2.37 -14.57
CA LEU A 117 4.60 1.30 -13.98
C LEU A 117 4.67 0.00 -14.79
N THR A 118 4.66 0.08 -16.12
CA THR A 118 4.82 -1.07 -16.99
C THR A 118 6.20 -1.71 -16.82
N ASP A 119 7.24 -0.90 -16.71
CA ASP A 119 8.60 -1.36 -16.48
C ASP A 119 8.77 -1.96 -15.07
N LEU A 120 8.15 -1.33 -14.06
CA LEU A 120 8.11 -1.90 -12.70
C LEU A 120 7.39 -3.27 -12.71
N GLU A 121 6.22 -3.39 -13.35
CA GLU A 121 5.50 -4.65 -13.44
C GLU A 121 6.39 -5.74 -14.06
N ARG A 122 7.10 -5.45 -15.13
CA ARG A 122 8.06 -6.39 -15.74
C ARG A 122 9.17 -6.77 -14.77
N PHE A 123 9.75 -5.80 -14.09
CA PHE A 123 10.81 -6.00 -13.08
C PHE A 123 10.37 -6.90 -11.92
N LEU A 124 9.11 -6.81 -11.48
CA LEU A 124 8.58 -7.66 -10.40
C LEU A 124 8.62 -9.17 -10.75
N HIS A 125 8.63 -9.51 -12.06
CA HIS A 125 8.64 -10.89 -12.56
C HIS A 125 10.04 -11.39 -12.97
N GLU A 126 11.05 -10.53 -12.95
CA GLU A 126 12.43 -10.93 -13.19
C GLU A 126 12.98 -11.77 -12.03
N ASP A 127 13.98 -12.61 -12.33
CA ASP A 127 14.63 -13.50 -11.35
C ASP A 127 16.17 -13.43 -11.49
N ASN A 128 16.68 -12.23 -11.73
CA ASN A 128 18.10 -11.96 -12.01
C ASN A 128 18.83 -11.29 -10.83
N LEU A 129 18.12 -10.99 -9.73
CA LEU A 129 18.67 -10.33 -8.53
C LEU A 129 18.36 -11.14 -7.27
N PRO A 130 19.19 -11.03 -6.22
CA PRO A 130 18.82 -11.52 -4.91
C PRO A 130 17.49 -10.91 -4.46
N LEU A 131 16.60 -11.73 -3.93
CA LEU A 131 15.21 -11.34 -3.61
C LEU A 131 15.10 -10.07 -2.78
N LEU A 132 15.90 -9.91 -1.73
CA LEU A 132 15.83 -8.72 -0.88
C LEU A 132 16.29 -7.45 -1.60
N VAL A 133 17.22 -7.56 -2.54
CA VAL A 133 17.65 -6.44 -3.39
C VAL A 133 16.52 -6.06 -4.36
N GLN A 134 15.89 -7.06 -5.00
CA GLN A 134 14.74 -6.84 -5.88
C GLN A 134 13.60 -6.17 -5.13
N LEU A 135 13.28 -6.63 -3.92
CA LEU A 135 12.24 -6.03 -3.06
C LEU A 135 12.53 -4.57 -2.73
N ALA A 136 13.77 -4.26 -2.33
CA ALA A 136 14.16 -2.89 -2.00
C ALA A 136 14.02 -1.96 -3.21
N ILE A 137 14.48 -2.40 -4.39
CA ILE A 137 14.35 -1.64 -5.64
C ILE A 137 12.87 -1.49 -6.02
N ALA A 138 12.10 -2.57 -5.98
CA ALA A 138 10.68 -2.53 -6.34
C ALA A 138 9.88 -1.57 -5.45
N HIS A 139 10.08 -1.63 -4.14
CA HIS A 139 9.43 -0.73 -3.20
C HIS A 139 9.84 0.72 -3.44
N TYR A 140 11.15 0.99 -3.56
CA TYR A 140 11.67 2.32 -3.86
C TYR A 140 11.08 2.89 -5.16
N GLN A 141 11.10 2.10 -6.24
CA GLN A 141 10.55 2.52 -7.53
C GLN A 141 9.04 2.80 -7.45
N PHE A 142 8.28 1.96 -6.75
CA PHE A 142 6.86 2.20 -6.54
C PHE A 142 6.60 3.53 -5.83
N GLU A 143 7.36 3.83 -4.77
CA GLU A 143 7.24 5.10 -4.02
C GLU A 143 7.66 6.31 -4.88
N VAL A 144 8.69 6.18 -5.72
CA VAL A 144 9.12 7.23 -6.67
C VAL A 144 8.07 7.47 -7.75
N ILE A 145 7.51 6.41 -8.34
CA ILE A 145 6.46 6.50 -9.37
C ILE A 145 5.18 7.14 -8.81
N HIS A 146 4.82 6.78 -7.59
CA HIS A 146 3.69 7.33 -6.84
C HIS A 146 2.38 7.35 -7.65
N PRO A 147 1.86 6.18 -8.07
CA PRO A 147 0.85 6.10 -9.12
C PRO A 147 -0.55 6.57 -8.73
N PHE A 148 -0.83 6.74 -7.45
CA PHE A 148 -2.15 7.14 -6.95
C PHE A 148 -2.13 8.53 -6.34
N LEU A 149 -3.31 9.13 -6.14
CA LEU A 149 -3.44 10.43 -5.48
C LEU A 149 -3.34 10.35 -3.96
N ASP A 150 -3.53 9.15 -3.38
CA ASP A 150 -3.41 8.84 -1.94
C ASP A 150 -3.15 7.33 -1.79
N GLY A 151 -2.71 6.87 -0.62
CA GLY A 151 -2.56 5.44 -0.32
C GLY A 151 -1.34 4.75 -0.92
N ASN A 152 -0.43 5.46 -1.59
CA ASN A 152 0.76 4.87 -2.20
C ASN A 152 1.63 4.15 -1.17
N GLY A 153 1.98 4.79 -0.05
CA GLY A 153 2.79 4.18 1.00
C GLY A 153 2.19 2.88 1.55
N ARG A 154 0.87 2.81 1.73
CA ARG A 154 0.17 1.60 2.18
C ARG A 154 0.25 0.50 1.12
N ILE A 155 0.01 0.80 -0.16
CA ILE A 155 0.14 -0.17 -1.26
C ILE A 155 1.59 -0.61 -1.46
N GLY A 156 2.56 0.29 -1.40
CA GLY A 156 3.99 -0.04 -1.47
C GLY A 156 4.41 -1.01 -0.36
N ARG A 157 3.93 -0.80 0.88
CA ARG A 157 4.18 -1.73 1.99
C ARG A 157 3.45 -3.07 1.83
N LEU A 158 2.26 -3.10 1.20
CA LEU A 158 1.56 -4.35 0.85
C LEU A 158 2.27 -5.14 -0.26
N LEU A 159 2.92 -4.48 -1.18
CA LEU A 159 3.66 -5.13 -2.28
C LEU A 159 4.79 -6.05 -1.77
N ILE A 160 5.47 -5.65 -0.70
CA ILE A 160 6.61 -6.40 -0.15
C ILE A 160 6.21 -7.81 0.30
N PRO A 161 5.26 -8.02 1.23
CA PRO A 161 4.85 -9.35 1.65
C PRO A 161 4.22 -10.17 0.51
N LEU A 162 3.54 -9.55 -0.45
CA LEU A 162 3.02 -10.24 -1.63
C LEU A 162 4.15 -10.84 -2.47
N MET A 163 5.21 -10.08 -2.74
CA MET A 163 6.39 -10.57 -3.47
C MET A 163 7.09 -11.70 -2.71
N LEU A 164 7.27 -11.58 -1.38
CA LEU A 164 7.88 -12.61 -0.56
C LEU A 164 7.08 -13.93 -0.60
N ILE A 165 5.76 -13.85 -0.62
CA ILE A 165 4.88 -15.02 -0.72
C ILE A 165 4.96 -15.65 -2.11
N VAL A 166 4.87 -14.88 -3.18
CA VAL A 166 4.96 -15.38 -4.57
C VAL A 166 6.32 -16.05 -4.83
N ARG A 167 7.40 -15.51 -4.23
CA ARG A 167 8.75 -16.08 -4.33
C ARG A 167 9.00 -17.24 -3.35
N GLY A 168 7.99 -17.65 -2.57
CA GLY A 168 8.13 -18.77 -1.61
C GLY A 168 9.00 -18.47 -0.40
N ALA A 169 9.40 -17.22 -0.18
CA ALA A 169 10.21 -16.82 0.97
C ALA A 169 9.39 -16.70 2.25
N LEU A 170 8.08 -16.45 2.15
CA LEU A 170 7.15 -16.46 3.26
C LEU A 170 5.94 -17.33 2.91
N PRO A 171 5.49 -18.22 3.81
CA PRO A 171 4.26 -19.00 3.61
C PRO A 171 3.00 -18.18 3.85
N GLN A 172 3.09 -17.08 4.60
CA GLN A 172 2.00 -16.19 5.00
C GLN A 172 2.55 -14.77 5.23
N PRO A 173 1.71 -13.72 5.22
CA PRO A 173 2.14 -12.33 5.43
C PRO A 173 2.46 -12.06 6.90
N LEU A 174 3.54 -12.64 7.41
CA LEU A 174 3.98 -12.56 8.82
C LEU A 174 5.12 -11.56 9.02
N LEU A 175 5.24 -10.56 8.17
CA LEU A 175 6.29 -9.55 8.25
C LEU A 175 5.73 -8.27 8.89
N TYR A 176 6.39 -7.79 9.94
CA TYR A 176 6.07 -6.53 10.63
C TYR A 176 7.03 -5.40 10.18
N LEU A 177 7.11 -5.18 8.89
CA LEU A 177 8.04 -4.22 8.31
C LEU A 177 7.70 -2.78 8.73
N SER A 178 6.41 -2.48 8.91
CA SER A 178 5.95 -1.15 9.32
C SER A 178 6.41 -0.77 10.72
N ALA A 179 6.65 -1.73 11.62
CA ALA A 179 7.27 -1.47 12.92
C ALA A 179 8.69 -0.89 12.77
N TYR A 180 9.47 -1.43 11.84
CA TYR A 180 10.81 -0.95 11.55
C TYR A 180 10.77 0.45 10.94
N PHE A 181 9.92 0.68 9.95
CA PHE A 181 9.78 2.00 9.32
C PHE A 181 9.29 3.08 10.29
N GLU A 182 8.38 2.74 11.21
CA GLU A 182 7.91 3.70 12.23
C GLU A 182 9.05 4.15 13.17
N GLN A 183 9.98 3.26 13.50
CA GLN A 183 11.11 3.56 14.38
C GLN A 183 12.26 4.30 13.70
N HIS A 184 12.34 4.28 12.37
CA HIS A 184 13.47 4.80 11.58
C HIS A 184 13.02 5.83 10.54
N ARG A 185 12.04 6.65 10.90
CA ARG A 185 11.57 7.77 10.07
C ARG A 185 12.63 8.86 9.91
#